data_d0931d1ecc05ea49e2a93e345aec0ed0
#
_entry.id   d0931d1ecc05ea49e2a93e345aec0ed0
#
_cell.length_a   1.000
_cell.length_b   1.000
_cell.length_c   1.000
_cell.angle_alpha   90.00
_cell.angle_beta   90.00
_cell.angle_gamma   90.00
#
_symmetry.space_group_name_H-M   'P 1'
#
loop_
_entity.id
_entity.type
_entity.pdbx_description
1 polymer ?
#
loop_
_entity_poly.entity_id
_entity_poly.type
_entity_poly.pdbx_seq_one_letter_code
_entity_poly.pdbx_strand_id
1 'polypeptide(L)'
;GHAYTMQAYYDCPTDFGVPERMNHYVRTTRTPVSDMPDFILKHCDEIEGIDMIVTDQTQKQQVIAALSKISNLYITSSESYYIEMASGSVSKASALQALAAQFHITPEQVMAFGDSDNDIELLSYAGCGVAMQNATSNLMKAASAVTRSNNEDGVAFYLESFL
;
A
#
# COMPACT_ATOMS: atom_id res chain seq x y z
N GLY A 1 -4.48 -3.97 22.23
CA GLY A 1 -3.56 -4.99 21.76
C GLY A 1 -2.46 -4.37 20.91
N HIS A 2 -1.24 -4.78 21.12
CA HIS A 2 -0.14 -4.33 20.26
C HIS A 2 -0.18 -5.19 19.00
N ALA A 3 -0.44 -4.58 17.85
CA ALA A 3 -0.25 -5.23 16.57
C ALA A 3 1.26 -5.40 16.33
N TYR A 4 1.75 -6.63 16.44
CA TYR A 4 3.11 -6.95 16.04
C TYR A 4 3.09 -7.23 14.54
N THR A 5 3.63 -6.31 13.74
CA THR A 5 3.87 -6.57 12.33
C THR A 5 5.05 -7.54 12.24
N MET A 6 4.78 -8.83 12.05
CA MET A 6 5.84 -9.79 11.80
C MET A 6 6.43 -9.54 10.41
N GLN A 7 7.68 -9.15 10.39
CA GLN A 7 8.41 -8.88 9.16
C GLN A 7 9.36 -10.04 8.89
N ALA A 8 8.95 -10.93 8.00
CA ALA A 8 9.73 -12.12 7.65
C ALA A 8 9.87 -12.25 6.14
N TYR A 9 10.97 -12.85 5.67
CA TYR A 9 11.16 -13.18 4.27
C TYR A 9 11.74 -14.60 4.12
N TYR A 10 11.39 -15.23 3.01
CA TYR A 10 11.75 -16.61 2.74
C TYR A 10 13.18 -16.71 2.24
N ASP A 11 13.90 -17.72 2.77
CA ASP A 11 15.20 -18.21 2.28
C ASP A 11 16.33 -17.19 2.19
N CYS A 12 16.16 -16.04 2.79
CA CYS A 12 17.16 -14.99 2.96
C CYS A 12 18.09 -14.77 1.74
N PRO A 13 17.57 -14.54 0.53
CA PRO A 13 18.42 -14.21 -0.61
C PRO A 13 19.16 -12.88 -0.36
N THR A 14 20.34 -12.75 -0.90
CA THR A 14 21.13 -11.51 -0.80
C THR A 14 20.69 -10.44 -1.77
N ASP A 15 20.02 -10.86 -2.86
CA ASP A 15 19.49 -9.99 -3.92
C ASP A 15 18.09 -10.45 -4.30
N PHE A 16 17.13 -9.54 -4.20
CA PHE A 16 15.72 -9.77 -4.56
C PHE A 16 15.38 -9.29 -5.97
N GLY A 17 16.37 -8.85 -6.77
CA GLY A 17 16.16 -8.28 -8.10
C GLY A 17 15.46 -6.90 -8.08
N VAL A 18 15.57 -6.17 -6.98
CA VAL A 18 14.99 -4.85 -6.76
C VAL A 18 16.10 -3.82 -6.49
N PRO A 19 15.81 -2.50 -6.51
CA PRO A 19 16.83 -1.48 -6.21
C PRO A 19 17.53 -1.73 -4.87
N GLU A 20 18.84 -1.42 -4.81
CA GLU A 20 19.68 -1.71 -3.62
C GLU A 20 19.13 -1.09 -2.33
N ARG A 21 18.50 0.09 -2.39
CA ARG A 21 17.82 0.69 -1.22
C ARG A 21 16.74 -0.25 -0.64
N MET A 22 16.04 -0.99 -1.52
CA MET A 22 15.00 -1.93 -1.11
C MET A 22 15.59 -3.23 -0.60
N ASN A 23 16.64 -3.76 -1.25
CA ASN A 23 17.40 -4.89 -0.74
C ASN A 23 17.93 -4.61 0.67
N HIS A 24 18.52 -3.42 0.87
CA HIS A 24 19.00 -2.98 2.19
C HIS A 24 17.85 -2.91 3.21
N TYR A 25 16.71 -2.31 2.83
CA TYR A 25 15.54 -2.21 3.70
C TYR A 25 15.04 -3.60 4.14
N VAL A 26 14.85 -4.52 3.20
CA VAL A 26 14.39 -5.89 3.52
C VAL A 26 15.39 -6.58 4.45
N ARG A 27 16.69 -6.54 4.14
CA ARG A 27 17.73 -7.17 4.98
C ARG A 27 17.83 -6.60 6.40
N THR A 28 17.52 -5.33 6.58
CA THR A 28 17.66 -4.66 7.87
C THR A 28 16.38 -4.65 8.71
N THR A 29 15.22 -4.81 8.08
CA THR A 29 13.92 -4.69 8.77
C THR A 29 13.15 -6.00 8.85
N ARG A 30 13.54 -7.04 8.09
CA ARG A 30 12.85 -8.34 8.06
C ARG A 30 13.64 -9.40 8.81
N THR A 31 12.94 -10.30 9.47
CA THR A 31 13.54 -11.49 10.09
C THR A 31 13.46 -12.64 9.10
N PRO A 32 14.61 -13.25 8.70
CA PRO A 32 14.59 -14.38 7.77
C PRO A 32 14.00 -15.62 8.41
N VAL A 33 13.21 -16.36 7.63
CA VAL A 33 12.66 -17.67 8.01
C VAL A 33 13.05 -18.69 6.97
N SER A 34 13.32 -19.92 7.39
CA SER A 34 13.77 -21.01 6.51
C SER A 34 12.63 -21.68 5.75
N ASP A 35 11.40 -21.58 6.25
CA ASP A 35 10.20 -22.17 5.64
C ASP A 35 9.02 -21.20 5.81
N MET A 36 8.77 -20.38 4.80
CA MET A 36 7.71 -19.37 4.83
C MET A 36 6.30 -20.01 4.82
N PRO A 37 6.02 -21.06 4.05
CA PRO A 37 4.73 -21.76 4.12
C PRO A 37 4.41 -22.29 5.52
N ASP A 38 5.36 -22.97 6.18
CA ASP A 38 5.19 -23.47 7.54
C ASP A 38 5.02 -22.32 8.55
N PHE A 39 5.81 -21.27 8.37
CA PHE A 39 5.70 -20.06 9.20
C PHE A 39 4.31 -19.42 9.11
N ILE A 40 3.78 -19.23 7.90
CA ILE A 40 2.44 -18.66 7.66
C ILE A 40 1.36 -19.55 8.31
N LEU A 41 1.45 -20.87 8.16
CA LEU A 41 0.48 -21.79 8.76
C LEU A 41 0.47 -21.74 10.29
N LYS A 42 1.65 -21.56 10.91
CA LYS A 42 1.76 -21.48 12.37
C LYS A 42 1.31 -20.13 12.96
N HIS A 43 1.31 -19.08 12.17
CA HIS A 43 1.02 -17.71 12.60
C HIS A 43 -0.19 -17.11 11.87
N CYS A 44 -1.06 -17.95 11.28
CA CYS A 44 -2.17 -17.48 10.44
C CYS A 44 -3.12 -16.52 11.15
N ASP A 45 -3.25 -16.62 12.47
CA ASP A 45 -4.11 -15.73 13.27
C ASP A 45 -3.44 -14.39 13.63
N GLU A 46 -2.14 -14.25 13.33
CA GLU A 46 -1.34 -13.06 13.67
C GLU A 46 -0.96 -12.24 12.42
N ILE A 47 -1.13 -12.83 11.22
CA ILE A 47 -0.73 -12.20 9.95
C ILE A 47 -1.75 -11.16 9.52
N GLU A 48 -1.35 -9.91 9.44
CA GLU A 48 -2.19 -8.79 8.99
C GLU A 48 -2.07 -8.53 7.47
N GLY A 49 -0.92 -8.84 6.89
CA GLY A 49 -0.67 -8.66 5.46
C GLY A 49 0.50 -9.51 4.97
N ILE A 50 0.53 -9.75 3.67
CA ILE A 50 1.60 -10.48 2.99
C ILE A 50 2.04 -9.65 1.78
N ASP A 51 3.35 -9.39 1.69
CA ASP A 51 3.96 -8.74 0.55
C ASP A 51 4.76 -9.76 -0.26
N MET A 52 4.62 -9.72 -1.57
CA MET A 52 5.40 -10.52 -2.50
C MET A 52 6.23 -9.62 -3.40
N ILE A 53 7.49 -9.99 -3.62
CA ILE A 53 8.36 -9.37 -4.64
C ILE A 53 8.29 -10.24 -5.89
N VAL A 54 7.80 -9.68 -6.99
CA VAL A 54 7.70 -10.34 -8.29
C VAL A 54 8.18 -9.35 -9.36
N THR A 55 9.43 -9.51 -9.80
CA THR A 55 10.09 -8.58 -10.73
C THR A 55 9.71 -8.81 -12.19
N ASP A 56 9.36 -10.04 -12.57
CA ASP A 56 8.85 -10.36 -13.90
C ASP A 56 7.37 -9.94 -14.01
N GLN A 57 7.07 -9.02 -14.92
CA GLN A 57 5.72 -8.44 -15.07
C GLN A 57 4.69 -9.46 -15.58
N THR A 58 5.10 -10.44 -16.38
CA THR A 58 4.21 -11.50 -16.87
C THR A 58 3.82 -12.42 -15.72
N GLN A 59 4.79 -12.83 -14.91
CA GLN A 59 4.53 -13.61 -13.70
C GLN A 59 3.67 -12.82 -12.70
N LYS A 60 3.95 -11.53 -12.50
CA LYS A 60 3.17 -10.66 -11.62
C LYS A 60 1.68 -10.68 -12.01
N GLN A 61 1.38 -10.50 -13.29
CA GLN A 61 0.00 -10.55 -13.79
C GLN A 61 -0.66 -11.91 -13.56
N GLN A 62 0.06 -13.01 -13.77
CA GLN A 62 -0.44 -14.37 -13.51
C GLN A 62 -0.74 -14.59 -12.03
N VAL A 63 0.16 -14.14 -11.15
CA VAL A 63 -0.04 -14.23 -9.69
C VAL A 63 -1.25 -13.41 -9.26
N ILE A 64 -1.38 -12.16 -9.70
CA ILE A 64 -2.55 -11.32 -9.41
C ILE A 64 -3.84 -11.99 -9.90
N ALA A 65 -3.85 -12.54 -11.12
CA ALA A 65 -5.01 -13.24 -11.67
C ALA A 65 -5.38 -14.51 -10.87
N ALA A 66 -4.41 -15.19 -10.28
CA ALA A 66 -4.64 -16.32 -9.40
C ALA A 66 -5.20 -15.87 -8.04
N LEU A 67 -4.59 -14.86 -7.43
CA LEU A 67 -5.00 -14.30 -6.14
C LEU A 67 -6.39 -13.67 -6.18
N SER A 68 -6.76 -13.04 -7.30
CA SER A 68 -8.10 -12.44 -7.48
C SER A 68 -9.26 -13.43 -7.45
N LYS A 69 -8.97 -14.73 -7.48
CA LYS A 69 -9.98 -15.80 -7.29
C LYS A 69 -10.26 -16.07 -5.81
N ILE A 70 -9.43 -15.58 -4.90
CA ILE A 70 -9.61 -15.73 -3.47
C ILE A 70 -10.60 -14.68 -2.99
N SER A 71 -11.71 -15.12 -2.40
CA SER A 71 -12.72 -14.22 -1.85
C SER A 71 -12.16 -13.47 -0.64
N ASN A 72 -12.58 -12.22 -0.47
CA ASN A 72 -12.20 -11.37 0.66
C ASN A 72 -10.69 -11.11 0.79
N LEU A 73 -9.99 -11.04 -0.34
CA LEU A 73 -8.59 -10.65 -0.43
C LEU A 73 -8.48 -9.27 -1.09
N TYR A 74 -7.90 -8.32 -0.38
CA TYR A 74 -7.50 -7.03 -0.95
C TYR A 74 -6.11 -7.17 -1.56
N ILE A 75 -5.95 -6.77 -2.81
CA ILE A 75 -4.70 -6.85 -3.56
C ILE A 75 -4.38 -5.47 -4.08
N THR A 76 -3.20 -4.99 -3.78
CA THR A 76 -2.70 -3.69 -4.27
C THR A 76 -1.22 -3.75 -4.61
N SER A 77 -0.67 -2.63 -5.07
CA SER A 77 0.73 -2.52 -5.47
C SER A 77 1.17 -1.07 -5.28
N SER A 78 2.20 -0.85 -4.50
CA SER A 78 2.85 0.46 -4.33
C SER A 78 4.03 0.65 -5.29
N GLU A 79 4.64 -0.45 -5.74
CA GLU A 79 5.77 -0.45 -6.66
C GLU A 79 5.58 -1.50 -7.77
N SER A 80 6.24 -1.30 -8.91
CA SER A 80 6.08 -2.19 -10.06
C SER A 80 6.38 -3.67 -9.78
N TYR A 81 7.20 -3.96 -8.79
CA TYR A 81 7.62 -5.31 -8.37
C TYR A 81 6.94 -5.83 -7.11
N TYR A 82 6.05 -5.06 -6.46
CA TYR A 82 5.30 -5.51 -5.29
C TYR A 82 3.89 -6.00 -5.64
N ILE A 83 3.46 -7.02 -4.91
CA ILE A 83 2.06 -7.40 -4.71
C ILE A 83 1.83 -7.38 -3.21
N GLU A 84 0.94 -6.52 -2.76
CA GLU A 84 0.58 -6.37 -1.36
C GLU A 84 -0.81 -6.97 -1.14
N MET A 85 -0.95 -7.80 -0.13
CA MET A 85 -2.19 -8.51 0.16
C MET A 85 -2.61 -8.30 1.60
N ALA A 86 -3.89 -8.02 1.80
CA ALA A 86 -4.51 -7.89 3.12
C ALA A 86 -5.93 -8.46 3.09
N SER A 87 -6.60 -8.46 4.24
CA SER A 87 -8.02 -8.78 4.30
C SER A 87 -8.82 -7.85 3.39
N GLY A 88 -9.81 -8.38 2.67
CA GLY A 88 -10.67 -7.60 1.77
C GLY A 88 -11.50 -6.50 2.46
N SER A 89 -11.55 -6.50 3.79
CA SER A 89 -12.17 -5.42 4.57
C SER A 89 -11.23 -4.30 4.94
N VAL A 90 -9.93 -4.39 4.59
CA VAL A 90 -8.89 -3.45 4.99
C VAL A 90 -8.33 -2.71 3.78
N SER A 91 -8.45 -1.39 3.79
CA SER A 91 -7.81 -0.49 2.83
C SER A 91 -7.43 0.82 3.54
N LYS A 92 -6.62 1.68 2.90
CA LYS A 92 -6.34 3.03 3.43
C LYS A 92 -7.64 3.81 3.64
N ALA A 93 -8.62 3.65 2.76
CA ALA A 93 -9.92 4.29 2.87
C ALA A 93 -10.71 3.76 4.08
N SER A 94 -10.82 2.45 4.26
CA SER A 94 -11.56 1.86 5.38
C SER A 94 -10.95 2.24 6.73
N ALA A 95 -9.61 2.31 6.82
CA ALA A 95 -8.91 2.78 8.01
C ALA A 95 -9.21 4.25 8.31
N LEU A 96 -9.18 5.11 7.29
CA LEU A 96 -9.53 6.52 7.44
C LEU A 96 -11.00 6.71 7.82
N GLN A 97 -11.93 5.96 7.22
CA GLN A 97 -13.34 5.96 7.58
C GLN A 97 -13.56 5.63 9.05
N ALA A 98 -12.92 4.56 9.53
CA ALA A 98 -13.01 4.17 10.93
C ALA A 98 -12.47 5.25 11.87
N LEU A 99 -11.34 5.86 11.52
CA LEU A 99 -10.74 6.94 12.29
C LEU A 99 -11.62 8.21 12.28
N ALA A 100 -12.08 8.63 11.11
CA ALA A 100 -12.95 9.80 10.96
C ALA A 100 -14.25 9.65 11.75
N ALA A 101 -14.85 8.46 11.76
CA ALA A 101 -16.05 8.17 12.56
C ALA A 101 -15.82 8.35 14.07
N GLN A 102 -14.65 7.97 14.60
CA GLN A 102 -14.31 8.16 16.01
C GLN A 102 -14.24 9.65 16.41
N PHE A 103 -13.83 10.50 15.48
CA PHE A 103 -13.70 11.95 15.69
C PHE A 103 -14.90 12.75 15.17
N HIS A 104 -15.95 12.07 14.70
CA HIS A 104 -17.15 12.71 14.10
C HIS A 104 -16.79 13.63 12.91
N ILE A 105 -15.76 13.26 12.13
CA ILE A 105 -15.31 13.98 10.93
C ILE A 105 -16.07 13.40 9.74
N THR A 106 -16.70 14.28 8.95
CA THR A 106 -17.36 13.85 7.71
C THR A 106 -16.38 13.82 6.53
N PRO A 107 -16.66 13.06 5.44
CA PRO A 107 -15.77 13.02 4.28
C PRO A 107 -15.44 14.40 3.71
N GLU A 108 -16.39 15.34 3.72
CA GLU A 108 -16.22 16.73 3.25
C GLU A 108 -15.17 17.53 4.05
N GLN A 109 -14.87 17.07 5.26
CA GLN A 109 -13.86 17.66 6.15
C GLN A 109 -12.48 16.99 5.99
N VAL A 110 -12.37 16.02 5.09
CA VAL A 110 -11.14 15.25 4.88
C VAL A 110 -10.46 15.71 3.60
N MET A 111 -9.16 15.99 3.71
CA MET A 111 -8.27 16.15 2.59
C MET A 111 -7.27 15.00 2.59
N ALA A 112 -7.07 14.35 1.43
CA ALA A 112 -6.13 13.25 1.27
C ALA A 112 -5.21 13.48 0.09
N PHE A 113 -3.96 13.02 0.21
CA PHE A 113 -2.95 13.06 -0.83
C PHE A 113 -2.49 11.64 -1.17
N GLY A 114 -2.15 11.41 -2.45
CA GLY A 114 -1.67 10.10 -2.90
C GLY A 114 -0.89 10.18 -4.20
N ASP A 115 -0.14 9.11 -4.49
CA ASP A 115 0.67 9.01 -5.72
C ASP A 115 0.57 7.64 -6.40
N SER A 116 -0.03 6.63 -5.78
CA SER A 116 -0.12 5.25 -6.29
C SER A 116 -1.55 4.72 -6.32
N ASP A 117 -1.76 3.63 -7.05
CA ASP A 117 -3.09 3.02 -7.22
C ASP A 117 -3.73 2.56 -5.90
N ASN A 118 -2.94 2.26 -4.86
CA ASN A 118 -3.43 1.94 -3.52
C ASN A 118 -4.05 3.13 -2.78
N ASP A 119 -3.95 4.35 -3.33
CA ASP A 119 -4.56 5.58 -2.80
C ASP A 119 -5.89 5.92 -3.47
N ILE A 120 -6.32 5.17 -4.52
CA ILE A 120 -7.53 5.50 -5.28
C ILE A 120 -8.76 5.55 -4.38
N GLU A 121 -8.97 4.54 -3.54
CA GLU A 121 -10.11 4.52 -2.62
C GLU A 121 -10.03 5.63 -1.57
N LEU A 122 -8.82 5.92 -1.09
CA LEU A 122 -8.55 6.99 -0.12
C LEU A 122 -8.95 8.36 -0.68
N LEU A 123 -8.48 8.69 -1.90
CA LEU A 123 -8.80 9.96 -2.55
C LEU A 123 -10.28 10.05 -2.92
N SER A 124 -10.89 8.92 -3.32
CA SER A 124 -12.32 8.86 -3.64
C SER A 124 -13.23 9.06 -2.42
N TYR A 125 -12.78 8.64 -1.24
CA TYR A 125 -13.50 8.85 0.01
C TYR A 125 -13.43 10.29 0.50
N ALA A 126 -12.26 10.93 0.37
CA ALA A 126 -12.02 12.28 0.87
C ALA A 126 -12.83 13.33 0.09
N GLY A 127 -13.40 14.32 0.78
CA GLY A 127 -14.06 15.46 0.14
C GLY A 127 -13.10 16.28 -0.74
N CYS A 128 -11.79 16.23 -0.44
CA CYS A 128 -10.73 16.78 -1.26
C CYS A 128 -9.62 15.75 -1.45
N GLY A 129 -9.71 14.94 -2.51
CA GLY A 129 -8.67 14.00 -2.91
C GLY A 129 -7.69 14.64 -3.88
N VAL A 130 -6.41 14.73 -3.52
CA VAL A 130 -5.37 15.42 -4.28
C VAL A 130 -4.31 14.42 -4.75
N ALA A 131 -4.14 14.27 -6.06
CA ALA A 131 -3.06 13.48 -6.61
C ALA A 131 -1.75 14.28 -6.68
N MET A 132 -0.63 13.63 -6.39
CA MET A 132 0.68 14.19 -6.65
C MET A 132 0.94 14.22 -8.16
N GLN A 133 1.74 15.16 -8.67
CA GLN A 133 2.07 15.26 -10.10
C GLN A 133 2.76 13.99 -10.65
N ASN A 134 3.50 13.29 -9.80
CA ASN A 134 4.13 12.00 -10.13
C ASN A 134 3.20 10.80 -9.94
N ALA A 135 1.92 11.01 -9.72
CA ALA A 135 0.95 9.93 -9.49
C ALA A 135 0.70 9.08 -10.73
N THR A 136 0.19 7.86 -10.50
CA THR A 136 -0.27 6.99 -11.58
C THR A 136 -1.43 7.62 -12.35
N SER A 137 -1.55 7.26 -13.63
CA SER A 137 -2.65 7.76 -14.47
C SER A 137 -4.04 7.38 -13.95
N ASN A 138 -4.17 6.27 -13.24
CA ASN A 138 -5.43 5.82 -12.66
C ASN A 138 -5.81 6.71 -11.47
N LEU A 139 -4.84 7.00 -10.59
CA LEU A 139 -5.06 7.87 -9.44
C LEU A 139 -5.39 9.31 -9.88
N MET A 140 -4.70 9.84 -10.88
CA MET A 140 -5.00 11.17 -11.43
C MET A 140 -6.43 11.31 -11.93
N LYS A 141 -7.01 10.24 -12.49
CA LYS A 141 -8.43 10.25 -12.95
C LYS A 141 -9.43 10.22 -11.79
N ALA A 142 -9.04 9.64 -10.66
CA ALA A 142 -9.88 9.52 -9.47
C ALA A 142 -9.81 10.77 -8.57
N ALA A 143 -8.75 11.57 -8.69
CA ALA A 143 -8.50 12.74 -7.85
C ALA A 143 -9.36 13.94 -8.24
N SER A 144 -9.73 14.75 -7.25
CA SER A 144 -10.44 16.04 -7.44
C SER A 144 -9.50 17.15 -7.91
N ALA A 145 -8.21 17.04 -7.55
CA ALA A 145 -7.18 18.02 -7.88
C ALA A 145 -5.82 17.35 -8.05
N VAL A 146 -4.89 18.05 -8.67
CA VAL A 146 -3.48 17.64 -8.81
C VAL A 146 -2.60 18.72 -8.23
N THR A 147 -1.60 18.33 -7.44
CA THR A 147 -0.56 19.22 -6.91
C THR A 147 0.80 18.95 -7.56
N ARG A 148 1.86 19.59 -7.07
CA ARG A 148 3.24 19.32 -7.51
C ARG A 148 3.69 17.92 -7.12
N SER A 149 4.83 17.50 -7.65
CA SER A 149 5.43 16.21 -7.32
C SER A 149 5.89 16.15 -5.84
N ASN A 150 6.12 14.94 -5.35
CA ASN A 150 6.70 14.71 -4.03
C ASN A 150 8.11 15.30 -3.87
N ASN A 151 8.84 15.50 -4.98
CA ASN A 151 10.17 16.13 -5.00
C ASN A 151 10.12 17.67 -5.02
N GLU A 152 8.93 18.25 -5.10
CA GLU A 152 8.68 19.70 -5.20
C GLU A 152 7.76 20.20 -4.08
N ASP A 153 7.78 19.50 -2.95
CA ASP A 153 6.96 19.82 -1.77
C ASP A 153 5.46 19.97 -2.07
N GLY A 154 4.93 19.11 -2.95
CA GLY A 154 3.58 19.21 -3.50
C GLY A 154 2.47 19.29 -2.44
N VAL A 155 2.59 18.57 -1.33
CA VAL A 155 1.63 18.65 -0.23
C VAL A 155 1.64 20.04 0.39
N ALA A 156 2.83 20.56 0.75
CA ALA A 156 2.96 21.89 1.34
C ALA A 156 2.44 22.97 0.38
N PHE A 157 2.84 22.90 -0.90
CA PHE A 157 2.37 23.81 -1.94
C PHE A 157 0.85 23.88 -2.04
N TYR A 158 0.17 22.72 -1.98
CA TYR A 158 -1.28 22.68 -2.06
C TYR A 158 -1.93 23.29 -0.82
N LEU A 159 -1.41 22.96 0.38
CA LEU A 159 -1.94 23.45 1.65
C LEU A 159 -1.75 24.97 1.81
N GLU A 160 -0.66 25.55 1.30
CA GLU A 160 -0.43 27.00 1.31
C GLU A 160 -1.52 27.78 0.58
N SER A 161 -2.25 27.18 -0.36
CA SER A 161 -3.36 27.82 -1.05
C SER A 161 -4.59 28.06 -0.18
N PHE A 162 -4.64 27.50 1.03
CA PHE A 162 -5.73 27.65 2.01
C PHE A 162 -5.36 28.59 3.16
N LEU A 163 -4.13 29.08 3.23
CA LEU A 163 -3.63 30.02 4.24
C LEU A 163 -3.71 31.45 3.74
#